data_88caf3191038b83dc509e5966c83f463
#
_entry.id   88caf3191038b83dc509e5966c83f463
#
_cell.length_a   1.000
_cell.length_b   1.000
_cell.length_c   1.000
_cell.angle_alpha   90.00
_cell.angle_beta   90.00
_cell.angle_gamma   90.00
#
_symmetry.space_group_name_H-M   'P 1'
#
loop_
_entity.id
_entity.type
_entity.pdbx_description
1 polymer ?
#
loop_
_entity_poly.entity_id
_entity_poly.type
_entity_poly.pdbx_seq_one_letter_code
_entity_poly.pdbx_strand_id
1 'polypeptide(L)'
;MSYLDGNGLATLWAKIKQYVRDNATSSIPDLSVITSKLAPGAVTVDKLSSDIFVTEERVVITNLIIGANGGSRQIVSLAKDGYKPIAMLGWYIAGLNSTWCTIGEMNIRPDYNDATIYIWNQYTGGSANITLGISVLYMKTS
;
A
#
# COMPACT_ATOMS: atom_id res chain seq x y z
N MET A 1 -56.37 18.40 -34.85
CA MET A 1 -55.07 18.09 -34.17
C MET A 1 -55.27 18.49 -32.70
N SER A 2 -55.14 17.54 -31.79
CA SER A 2 -55.20 17.83 -30.37
C SER A 2 -53.83 18.33 -29.93
N TYR A 3 -53.70 19.58 -29.58
CA TYR A 3 -52.51 20.13 -28.99
C TYR A 3 -52.48 19.75 -27.51
N LEU A 4 -51.30 19.44 -26.99
CA LEU A 4 -51.09 19.30 -25.56
C LEU A 4 -51.40 20.64 -24.88
N ASP A 5 -52.40 20.65 -24.04
CA ASP A 5 -52.66 21.81 -23.18
C ASP A 5 -51.59 21.91 -22.08
N GLY A 6 -51.62 22.99 -21.30
CA GLY A 6 -50.63 23.21 -20.26
C GLY A 6 -50.53 22.08 -19.23
N ASN A 7 -51.63 21.37 -18.95
CA ASN A 7 -51.69 20.23 -18.04
C ASN A 7 -51.07 18.96 -18.65
N GLY A 8 -51.36 18.74 -19.94
CA GLY A 8 -50.73 17.63 -20.70
C GLY A 8 -49.22 17.78 -20.81
N LEU A 9 -48.77 19.01 -21.06
CA LEU A 9 -47.31 19.30 -21.10
C LEU A 9 -46.64 19.12 -19.73
N ALA A 10 -47.25 19.60 -18.66
CA ALA A 10 -46.75 19.43 -17.31
C ALA A 10 -46.68 17.91 -16.91
N THR A 11 -47.70 17.14 -17.28
CA THR A 11 -47.74 15.69 -17.04
C THR A 11 -46.62 14.96 -17.83
N LEU A 12 -46.45 15.31 -19.11
CA LEU A 12 -45.35 14.75 -19.94
C LEU A 12 -43.97 15.06 -19.34
N TRP A 13 -43.78 16.29 -18.92
CA TRP A 13 -42.51 16.75 -18.31
C TRP A 13 -42.25 16.01 -16.98
N ALA A 14 -43.26 15.79 -16.14
CA ALA A 14 -43.13 15.02 -14.92
C ALA A 14 -42.70 13.57 -15.20
N LYS A 15 -43.31 12.94 -16.22
CA LYS A 15 -42.95 11.56 -16.66
C LYS A 15 -41.53 11.49 -17.20
N ILE A 16 -41.11 12.45 -17.99
CA ILE A 16 -39.70 12.52 -18.49
C ILE A 16 -38.73 12.67 -17.33
N LYS A 17 -38.98 13.55 -16.38
CA LYS A 17 -38.13 13.72 -15.20
C LYS A 17 -38.07 12.42 -14.37
N GLN A 18 -39.18 11.71 -14.23
CA GLN A 18 -39.20 10.45 -13.52
C GLN A 18 -38.38 9.38 -14.27
N TYR A 19 -38.61 9.24 -15.57
CA TYR A 19 -37.87 8.31 -16.40
C TYR A 19 -36.35 8.57 -16.36
N VAL A 20 -35.94 9.83 -16.43
CA VAL A 20 -34.51 10.21 -16.33
C VAL A 20 -33.96 9.83 -14.96
N ARG A 21 -34.68 10.11 -13.86
CA ARG A 21 -34.24 9.71 -12.51
C ARG A 21 -34.09 8.19 -12.39
N ASP A 22 -35.11 7.46 -12.82
CA ASP A 22 -35.15 5.99 -12.68
C ASP A 22 -34.05 5.30 -13.50
N ASN A 23 -33.64 5.90 -14.62
CA ASN A 23 -32.60 5.36 -15.49
C ASN A 23 -31.21 5.97 -15.26
N ALA A 24 -31.12 7.18 -14.69
CA ALA A 24 -29.84 7.80 -14.33
C ALA A 24 -29.28 7.24 -13.01
N THR A 25 -30.14 6.67 -12.16
CA THR A 25 -29.74 6.00 -10.92
C THR A 25 -29.51 4.49 -11.10
N SER A 26 -29.61 3.96 -12.34
CA SER A 26 -29.16 2.60 -12.60
C SER A 26 -27.67 2.53 -12.23
N SER A 27 -27.33 1.67 -11.30
CA SER A 27 -25.96 1.41 -10.88
C SER A 27 -25.09 1.28 -12.13
N ILE A 28 -23.99 2.02 -12.17
CA ILE A 28 -22.99 1.83 -13.23
C ILE A 28 -22.60 0.34 -13.17
N PRO A 29 -22.85 -0.46 -14.21
CA PRO A 29 -22.51 -1.87 -14.17
C PRO A 29 -21.02 -2.04 -13.92
N ASP A 30 -20.64 -3.09 -13.21
CA ASP A 30 -19.24 -3.45 -13.04
C ASP A 30 -18.56 -3.52 -14.41
N LEU A 31 -17.33 -3.00 -14.46
CA LEU A 31 -16.51 -2.89 -15.67
C LEU A 31 -17.07 -1.97 -16.78
N SER A 32 -18.13 -1.21 -16.54
CA SER A 32 -18.69 -0.27 -17.51
C SER A 32 -17.82 0.98 -17.70
N VAL A 33 -16.98 1.32 -16.71
CA VAL A 33 -16.00 2.41 -16.79
C VAL A 33 -14.67 1.83 -17.24
N ILE A 34 -14.40 1.93 -18.55
CA ILE A 34 -13.13 1.49 -19.14
C ILE A 34 -12.20 2.69 -19.34
N THR A 35 -10.92 2.43 -19.52
CA THR A 35 -9.87 3.47 -19.66
C THR A 35 -10.22 4.54 -20.70
N SER A 36 -10.81 4.16 -21.84
CA SER A 36 -11.22 5.08 -22.89
C SER A 36 -12.36 6.03 -22.51
N LYS A 37 -13.08 5.76 -21.42
CA LYS A 37 -14.13 6.64 -20.88
C LYS A 37 -13.60 7.63 -19.83
N LEU A 38 -12.33 7.48 -19.44
CA LEU A 38 -11.69 8.37 -18.49
C LEU A 38 -10.87 9.41 -19.28
N ALA A 39 -11.19 10.69 -19.09
CA ALA A 39 -10.34 11.74 -19.64
C ALA A 39 -8.94 11.70 -19.00
N PRO A 40 -7.89 12.12 -19.71
CA PRO A 40 -6.56 12.28 -19.11
C PRO A 40 -6.64 13.11 -17.82
N GLY A 41 -6.09 12.60 -16.72
CA GLY A 41 -6.13 13.26 -15.42
C GLY A 41 -7.47 13.17 -14.68
N ALA A 42 -8.45 12.40 -15.17
CA ALA A 42 -9.74 12.21 -14.48
C ALA A 42 -9.58 11.52 -13.12
N VAL A 43 -8.57 10.66 -12.97
CA VAL A 43 -8.19 10.03 -11.71
C VAL A 43 -6.89 10.67 -11.24
N THR A 44 -6.95 11.44 -10.18
CA THR A 44 -5.80 12.08 -9.52
C THR A 44 -5.51 11.38 -8.19
N VAL A 45 -4.33 11.61 -7.63
CA VAL A 45 -3.94 11.05 -6.33
C VAL A 45 -4.96 11.42 -5.24
N ASP A 46 -5.51 12.64 -5.29
CA ASP A 46 -6.51 13.12 -4.31
C ASP A 46 -7.85 12.38 -4.40
N LYS A 47 -8.12 11.71 -5.52
CA LYS A 47 -9.34 10.91 -5.73
C LYS A 47 -9.15 9.44 -5.39
N LEU A 48 -7.91 9.03 -5.12
CA LEU A 48 -7.61 7.69 -4.65
C LEU A 48 -7.83 7.62 -3.13
N SER A 49 -8.23 6.45 -2.66
CA SER A 49 -8.33 6.23 -1.21
C SER A 49 -6.96 6.40 -0.56
N SER A 50 -6.91 7.10 0.58
CA SER A 50 -5.68 7.36 1.34
C SER A 50 -5.00 6.08 1.86
N ASP A 51 -5.71 4.97 1.86
CA ASP A 51 -5.22 3.68 2.35
C ASP A 51 -4.69 2.75 1.25
N ILE A 52 -4.67 3.21 -0.03
CA ILE A 52 -4.07 2.43 -1.13
C ILE A 52 -2.58 2.20 -0.88
N PHE A 53 -1.89 3.24 -0.38
CA PHE A 53 -0.51 3.15 0.06
C PHE A 53 -0.41 3.53 1.53
N VAL A 54 0.23 2.67 2.30
CA VAL A 54 0.45 2.90 3.72
C VAL A 54 1.93 2.74 4.02
N THR A 55 2.49 3.71 4.73
CA THR A 55 3.82 3.59 5.31
C THR A 55 3.70 3.09 6.73
N GLU A 56 4.42 2.05 7.06
CA GLU A 56 4.49 1.50 8.40
C GLU A 56 5.94 1.43 8.85
N GLU A 57 6.22 2.01 10.01
CA GLU A 57 7.47 1.78 10.70
C GLU A 57 7.37 0.47 11.46
N ARG A 58 8.23 -0.47 11.12
CA ARG A 58 8.36 -1.73 11.86
C ARG A 58 9.61 -1.73 12.69
N VAL A 59 9.42 -1.68 13.99
CA VAL A 59 10.47 -2.08 14.94
C VAL A 59 10.53 -3.60 14.89
N VAL A 60 11.47 -4.09 14.16
CA VAL A 60 11.46 -5.48 13.71
C VAL A 60 11.83 -6.43 14.83
N ILE A 61 12.82 -6.13 15.64
CA ILE A 61 13.26 -7.05 16.69
C ILE A 61 14.06 -6.29 17.75
N THR A 62 13.75 -6.57 19.01
CA THR A 62 14.65 -6.32 20.13
C THR A 62 15.55 -7.53 20.31
N ASN A 63 16.83 -7.31 20.49
CA ASN A 63 17.85 -8.35 20.67
C ASN A 63 18.06 -9.27 19.44
N LEU A 64 18.10 -8.68 18.25
CA LEU A 64 18.47 -9.39 17.05
C LEU A 64 19.98 -9.73 17.12
N ILE A 65 20.29 -11.01 17.30
CA ILE A 65 21.67 -11.50 17.30
C ILE A 65 22.02 -11.95 15.90
N ILE A 66 22.95 -11.23 15.29
CA ILE A 66 23.47 -11.54 13.96
C ILE A 66 24.90 -12.02 14.11
N GLY A 67 25.16 -13.29 13.76
CA GLY A 67 26.49 -13.89 13.86
C GLY A 67 27.52 -13.20 13.01
N ALA A 68 28.78 -13.28 13.42
CA ALA A 68 29.91 -12.78 12.67
C ALA A 68 30.03 -13.46 11.30
N ASN A 69 30.63 -12.74 10.35
CA ASN A 69 31.03 -13.28 9.03
C ASN A 69 29.89 -13.90 8.21
N GLY A 70 28.68 -13.35 8.34
CA GLY A 70 27.50 -13.88 7.65
C GLY A 70 27.03 -15.23 8.18
N GLY A 71 27.55 -15.71 9.30
CA GLY A 71 27.27 -17.05 9.83
C GLY A 71 25.85 -17.29 10.32
N SER A 72 25.10 -16.25 10.67
CA SER A 72 23.66 -16.37 10.91
C SER A 72 22.91 -15.27 10.17
N ARG A 73 22.12 -15.69 9.18
CA ARG A 73 21.20 -14.82 8.49
C ARG A 73 19.86 -14.86 9.20
N GLN A 74 19.36 -13.70 9.59
CA GLN A 74 18.02 -13.58 10.13
C GLN A 74 17.03 -13.25 9.03
N ILE A 75 15.86 -13.85 9.11
CA ILE A 75 14.75 -13.63 8.18
C ILE A 75 13.60 -13.05 9.00
N VAL A 76 13.10 -11.91 8.57
CA VAL A 76 12.01 -11.21 9.24
C VAL A 76 10.84 -11.03 8.30
N SER A 77 9.63 -11.33 8.78
CA SER A 77 8.42 -11.17 7.99
C SER A 77 8.02 -9.70 7.88
N LEU A 78 7.70 -9.29 6.65
CA LEU A 78 7.04 -8.03 6.31
C LEU A 78 5.53 -8.20 6.07
N ALA A 79 5.00 -9.40 6.28
CA ALA A 79 3.59 -9.68 6.01
C ALA A 79 2.68 -8.73 6.78
N LYS A 80 1.68 -8.18 6.09
CA LYS A 80 0.63 -7.31 6.61
C LYS A 80 -0.67 -7.68 5.95
N ASP A 81 -1.70 -8.02 6.76
CA ASP A 81 -3.00 -8.45 6.24
C ASP A 81 -3.64 -7.38 5.34
N GLY A 82 -4.06 -7.80 4.15
CA GLY A 82 -4.65 -6.93 3.15
C GLY A 82 -3.67 -6.01 2.41
N TYR A 83 -2.35 -6.20 2.61
CA TYR A 83 -1.33 -5.37 1.98
C TYR A 83 -0.15 -6.19 1.46
N LYS A 84 0.46 -5.69 0.40
CA LYS A 84 1.72 -6.18 -0.15
C LYS A 84 2.83 -5.17 0.09
N PRO A 85 3.99 -5.55 0.64
CA PRO A 85 5.15 -4.67 0.71
C PRO A 85 5.68 -4.41 -0.70
N ILE A 86 5.97 -3.15 -1.02
CA ILE A 86 6.47 -2.75 -2.35
C ILE A 86 7.80 -2.01 -2.32
N ALA A 87 8.13 -1.38 -1.20
CA ALA A 87 9.42 -0.73 -1.05
C ALA A 87 9.86 -0.65 0.42
N MET A 88 11.14 -0.74 0.66
CA MET A 88 11.76 -0.36 1.91
C MET A 88 12.21 1.10 1.78
N LEU A 89 11.64 2.00 2.58
CA LEU A 89 11.92 3.43 2.53
C LEU A 89 13.17 3.79 3.33
N GLY A 90 13.50 2.99 4.33
CA GLY A 90 14.67 3.19 5.16
C GLY A 90 14.74 2.20 6.32
N TRP A 91 15.85 2.23 7.00
CA TRP A 91 16.08 1.49 8.22
C TRP A 91 17.00 2.27 9.16
N TYR A 92 16.90 1.97 10.44
CA TYR A 92 17.77 2.56 11.46
C TYR A 92 18.00 1.58 12.61
N ILE A 93 19.09 1.75 13.31
CA ILE A 93 19.36 1.00 14.53
C ILE A 93 18.79 1.78 15.71
N ALA A 94 17.76 1.24 16.34
CA ALA A 94 17.12 1.83 17.51
C ALA A 94 17.92 1.54 18.81
N GLY A 95 18.68 0.45 18.83
CA GLY A 95 19.54 0.09 19.95
C GLY A 95 20.68 -0.82 19.51
N LEU A 96 21.88 -0.54 20.01
CA LEU A 96 23.06 -1.35 19.80
C LEU A 96 23.51 -1.89 21.17
N ASN A 97 23.32 -3.18 21.38
CA ASN A 97 23.69 -3.85 22.64
C ASN A 97 25.07 -4.51 22.57
N SER A 98 25.83 -4.22 21.49
CA SER A 98 27.19 -4.73 21.28
C SER A 98 28.10 -3.61 20.81
N THR A 99 29.31 -3.56 21.35
CA THR A 99 30.33 -2.54 21.03
C THR A 99 31.10 -2.81 19.75
N TRP A 100 30.83 -3.91 19.05
CA TRP A 100 31.75 -4.43 18.01
C TRP A 100 31.17 -4.48 16.59
N CYS A 101 29.96 -3.98 16.37
CA CYS A 101 29.39 -3.95 15.02
C CYS A 101 29.26 -2.51 14.54
N THR A 102 29.86 -2.20 13.40
CA THR A 102 29.61 -0.94 12.71
C THR A 102 28.38 -1.10 11.78
N ILE A 103 27.58 -0.05 11.69
CA ILE A 103 26.38 -0.03 10.83
C ILE A 103 26.71 -0.35 9.36
N GLY A 104 27.94 0.04 8.92
CA GLY A 104 28.40 -0.20 7.55
C GLY A 104 28.66 -1.66 7.19
N GLU A 105 28.69 -2.55 8.18
CA GLU A 105 28.99 -3.98 7.97
C GLU A 105 27.72 -4.85 7.98
N MET A 106 26.56 -4.26 8.28
CA MET A 106 25.28 -4.93 8.16
C MET A 106 24.72 -4.80 6.75
N ASN A 107 24.19 -5.90 6.26
CA ASN A 107 23.44 -5.94 5.02
C ASN A 107 21.99 -6.25 5.29
N ILE A 108 21.12 -5.49 4.65
CA ILE A 108 19.66 -5.64 4.73
C ILE A 108 19.16 -5.75 3.30
N ARG A 109 18.52 -6.88 3.01
CA ARG A 109 17.97 -7.16 1.68
C ARG A 109 16.50 -7.54 1.79
N PRO A 110 15.60 -6.70 1.29
CA PRO A 110 14.18 -7.07 1.20
C PRO A 110 13.92 -8.05 0.07
N ASP A 111 12.97 -8.94 0.31
CA ASP A 111 12.34 -9.77 -0.70
C ASP A 111 10.83 -9.49 -0.66
N TYR A 112 10.36 -8.70 -1.62
CA TYR A 112 8.97 -8.25 -1.67
C TYR A 112 8.00 -9.33 -2.17
N ASN A 113 8.50 -10.38 -2.81
CA ASN A 113 7.66 -11.49 -3.27
C ASN A 113 7.27 -12.37 -2.09
N ASP A 114 8.24 -12.66 -1.24
CA ASP A 114 8.03 -13.50 -0.05
C ASP A 114 7.63 -12.66 1.18
N ALA A 115 7.51 -11.34 1.03
CA ALA A 115 7.24 -10.41 2.12
C ALA A 115 8.20 -10.61 3.30
N THR A 116 9.50 -10.70 3.01
CA THR A 116 10.54 -10.94 4.01
C THR A 116 11.70 -9.97 3.88
N ILE A 117 12.49 -9.87 4.94
CA ILE A 117 13.79 -9.18 4.94
C ILE A 117 14.85 -10.15 5.41
N TYR A 118 15.94 -10.19 4.67
CA TYR A 118 17.16 -10.87 5.04
C TYR A 118 18.14 -9.88 5.67
N ILE A 119 18.67 -10.24 6.84
CA ILE A 119 19.61 -9.40 7.60
C ILE A 119 20.82 -10.25 7.93
N TRP A 120 22.01 -9.77 7.61
CA TRP A 120 23.27 -10.44 7.97
C TRP A 120 24.37 -9.44 8.25
N ASN A 121 25.36 -9.89 9.03
CA ASN A 121 26.52 -9.11 9.44
C ASN A 121 27.76 -9.62 8.68
N GLN A 122 28.47 -8.71 8.03
CA GLN A 122 29.73 -9.01 7.36
C GLN A 122 30.97 -8.85 8.26
N TYR A 123 30.77 -8.26 9.45
CA TYR A 123 31.87 -8.08 10.39
C TYR A 123 32.42 -9.44 10.86
N THR A 124 33.76 -9.57 10.81
CA THR A 124 34.45 -10.83 11.13
C THR A 124 34.77 -10.99 12.61
N GLY A 125 34.77 -9.89 13.36
CA GLY A 125 35.24 -9.82 14.74
C GLY A 125 34.22 -10.18 15.82
N GLY A 126 32.94 -10.33 15.51
CA GLY A 126 31.94 -10.66 16.51
C GLY A 126 30.48 -10.63 16.03
N SER A 127 29.59 -11.05 16.89
CA SER A 127 28.13 -10.98 16.67
C SER A 127 27.59 -9.62 17.04
N ALA A 128 26.63 -9.12 16.28
CA ALA A 128 25.86 -7.92 16.63
C ALA A 128 24.59 -8.31 17.37
N ASN A 129 24.27 -7.56 18.42
CA ASN A 129 22.96 -7.61 19.08
C ASN A 129 22.33 -6.23 18.94
N ILE A 130 21.27 -6.13 18.14
CA ILE A 130 20.66 -4.85 17.75
C ILE A 130 19.15 -4.85 17.91
N THR A 131 18.60 -3.64 18.03
CA THR A 131 17.20 -3.36 17.76
C THR A 131 17.10 -2.60 16.47
N LEU A 132 16.38 -3.13 15.49
CA LEU A 132 16.29 -2.60 14.14
C LEU A 132 14.89 -2.07 13.86
N GLY A 133 14.80 -0.81 13.46
CA GLY A 133 13.60 -0.18 12.90
C GLY A 133 13.66 -0.17 11.38
N ILE A 134 12.54 -0.48 10.73
CA ILE A 134 12.42 -0.48 9.27
C ILE A 134 11.13 0.22 8.88
N SER A 135 11.24 1.14 7.94
CA SER A 135 10.08 1.80 7.32
C SER A 135 9.77 1.13 5.99
N VAL A 136 8.56 0.63 5.85
CA VAL A 136 8.12 -0.13 4.67
C VAL A 136 6.90 0.55 4.06
N LEU A 137 6.91 0.70 2.75
CA LEU A 137 5.76 1.13 1.96
C LEU A 137 4.95 -0.10 1.54
N TYR A 138 3.68 -0.07 1.82
CA TYR A 138 2.73 -1.12 1.47
C TYR A 138 1.71 -0.61 0.47
N MET A 139 1.29 -1.48 -0.41
CA MET A 139 0.14 -1.28 -1.30
C MET A 139 -0.99 -2.21 -0.88
N LYS A 140 -2.21 -1.69 -0.78
CA LYS A 140 -3.40 -2.47 -0.49
C LYS A 140 -3.62 -3.52 -1.57
N THR A 141 -3.88 -4.75 -1.16
CA THR A 141 -4.33 -5.83 -2.04
C THR A 141 -5.85 -5.90 -2.00
N SER A 142 -6.46 -6.07 -3.16
CA SER A 142 -7.93 -6.24 -3.28
C SER A 142 -8.38 -7.52 -2.59
#